data_83dee2360cec443cf6bfd40a6ab6d42b
#
_entry.id   83dee2360cec443cf6bfd40a6ab6d42b
#
_cell.length_a   1.000
_cell.length_b   1.000
_cell.length_c   1.000
_cell.angle_alpha   90.00
_cell.angle_beta   90.00
_cell.angle_gamma   90.00
#
_symmetry.space_group_name_H-M   'P 1'
#
loop_
_entity.id
_entity.type
_entity.pdbx_description
1 polymer ?
#
loop_
_entity_poly.entity_id
_entity_poly.type
_entity_poly.pdbx_seq_one_letter_code
_entity_poly.pdbx_strand_id
1 'polypeptide(L)'
;MKLGVCTLDQIAKVSLGFKSLQNHFFYVTKETIEKYGIESTYLRPILQLADLHDGQYKQTKKAVLRVFYCKEKEQDLHGTGALKYIRAMEKLPATEKKQGGKKQTIKSALQAQTSAGGTWYMPKAKLHEMNLWLRKGVGSVHNPFIFETPAAMDQRCNYVLPADGIDWKVVAALLTSSLFALSAESYGSASMGAGVLELATTMTHGLRVADVRNLKDAKAIEDLIALAEKVWTGTKPVDWEITEQPPAEMQELDKWFLSHLDTKVTLDRVYADIVATMKSRIAVARDKDVQTKQGEQVNINTVASGIADTVRPLVESRSFPESFVPLASNMQTLDFSHARKLEIECHPMMGNAVLVVREIGGDVLLEGQLPHITAQIIVKALLMGRRKFSYPIDVSVAESALKGFAEWFPKILNKIAVGCGMSSVGTGYEKRVNDAVLEQLHLDTHASPREFYGQVSLH
;
A
#
# COMPACT_ATOMS: atom_id res chain seq x y z
N MET A 1 -9.09 -5.56 39.18
CA MET A 1 -7.64 -5.21 39.13
C MET A 1 -7.47 -4.10 38.10
N LYS A 2 -6.64 -3.08 38.37
CA LYS A 2 -6.32 -2.02 37.39
C LYS A 2 -4.91 -2.23 36.88
N LEU A 3 -4.76 -2.17 35.56
CA LEU A 3 -3.46 -2.15 34.89
C LEU A 3 -2.93 -0.71 34.83
N GLY A 4 -1.65 -0.54 35.06
CA GLY A 4 -0.97 0.72 34.76
C GLY A 4 -0.62 0.84 33.27
N VAL A 5 0.14 1.89 32.96
CA VAL A 5 0.75 2.08 31.64
C VAL A 5 2.27 2.00 31.82
N CYS A 6 2.94 1.26 30.95
CA CYS A 6 4.40 1.15 30.95
C CYS A 6 4.94 1.32 29.51
N THR A 7 6.25 1.26 29.36
CA THR A 7 6.87 1.18 28.04
C THR A 7 7.01 -0.28 27.59
N LEU A 8 6.97 -0.51 26.27
CA LEU A 8 7.00 -1.87 25.72
C LEU A 8 8.26 -2.64 26.12
N ASP A 9 9.41 -1.97 26.23
CA ASP A 9 10.67 -2.58 26.67
C ASP A 9 10.66 -3.12 28.10
N GLN A 10 9.72 -2.68 28.92
CA GLN A 10 9.53 -3.21 30.29
C GLN A 10 8.80 -4.57 30.31
N ILE A 11 8.10 -4.94 29.24
CA ILE A 11 7.32 -6.18 29.15
C ILE A 11 7.82 -7.11 28.03
N ALA A 12 8.56 -6.61 27.07
CA ALA A 12 9.12 -7.41 25.97
C ALA A 12 10.36 -6.75 25.37
N LYS A 13 11.34 -7.55 25.03
CA LYS A 13 12.48 -7.10 24.23
C LYS A 13 12.10 -7.13 22.76
N VAL A 14 12.17 -5.98 22.10
CA VAL A 14 12.00 -5.87 20.65
C VAL A 14 13.37 -5.71 20.00
N SER A 15 13.66 -6.53 19.00
CA SER A 15 14.95 -6.48 18.30
C SER A 15 14.82 -6.90 16.84
N LEU A 16 15.81 -6.51 16.05
CA LEU A 16 15.83 -6.71 14.60
C LEU A 16 15.91 -8.19 14.24
N GLY A 17 15.17 -8.60 13.22
CA GLY A 17 15.33 -9.90 12.58
C GLY A 17 16.72 -10.09 11.95
N PHE A 18 16.93 -11.21 11.29
CA PHE A 18 18.24 -11.57 10.77
C PHE A 18 18.74 -10.56 9.72
N LYS A 19 19.86 -9.91 10.03
CA LYS A 19 20.54 -8.97 9.14
C LYS A 19 21.70 -9.67 8.44
N SER A 20 21.51 -10.02 7.18
CA SER A 20 22.49 -10.77 6.37
C SER A 20 23.73 -9.95 5.98
N LEU A 21 23.59 -8.63 5.80
CA LEU A 21 24.58 -7.71 5.22
C LEU A 21 24.87 -7.96 3.73
N GLN A 22 24.67 -9.20 3.24
CA GLN A 22 24.78 -9.60 1.82
C GLN A 22 23.75 -10.71 1.52
N ASN A 23 22.56 -10.31 1.10
CA ASN A 23 21.46 -11.25 0.84
C ASN A 23 21.87 -12.30 -0.19
N HIS A 24 22.58 -11.91 -1.24
CA HIS A 24 23.02 -12.81 -2.31
C HIS A 24 23.94 -13.95 -1.83
N PHE A 25 24.66 -13.74 -0.72
CA PHE A 25 25.48 -14.77 -0.13
C PHE A 25 24.73 -15.58 0.95
N PHE A 26 24.04 -14.88 1.84
CA PHE A 26 23.44 -15.57 2.99
C PHE A 26 22.10 -16.23 2.68
N TYR A 27 21.34 -15.73 1.70
CA TYR A 27 20.04 -16.34 1.34
C TYR A 27 20.23 -17.30 0.16
N VAL A 28 20.07 -18.58 0.43
CA VAL A 28 20.29 -19.65 -0.55
C VAL A 28 18.97 -20.31 -0.93
N THR A 29 18.78 -20.49 -2.24
CA THR A 29 17.64 -21.18 -2.82
C THR A 29 17.91 -22.69 -2.91
N LYS A 30 16.86 -23.46 -3.20
CA LYS A 30 16.97 -24.91 -3.41
C LYS A 30 17.99 -25.25 -4.50
N GLU A 31 17.97 -24.52 -5.62
CA GLU A 31 18.88 -24.72 -6.74
C GLU A 31 20.34 -24.47 -6.34
N THR A 32 20.58 -23.45 -5.52
CA THR A 32 21.91 -23.14 -5.00
C THR A 32 22.41 -24.25 -4.06
N ILE A 33 21.54 -24.74 -3.18
CA ILE A 33 21.84 -25.84 -2.26
C ILE A 33 22.24 -27.10 -3.02
N GLU A 34 21.44 -27.48 -4.00
CA GLU A 34 21.68 -28.66 -4.85
C GLU A 34 22.96 -28.51 -5.70
N LYS A 35 23.15 -27.34 -6.32
CA LYS A 35 24.32 -27.05 -7.17
C LYS A 35 25.65 -27.24 -6.45
N TYR A 36 25.73 -26.83 -5.19
CA TYR A 36 26.96 -26.88 -4.42
C TYR A 36 27.02 -28.07 -3.44
N GLY A 37 25.89 -28.75 -3.25
CA GLY A 37 25.75 -29.85 -2.28
C GLY A 37 25.88 -29.35 -0.84
N ILE A 38 25.28 -28.17 -0.52
CA ILE A 38 25.40 -27.57 0.81
C ILE A 38 24.65 -28.44 1.82
N GLU A 39 25.36 -28.87 2.86
CA GLU A 39 24.86 -29.73 3.91
C GLU A 39 23.78 -29.02 4.76
N SER A 40 22.76 -29.78 5.17
CA SER A 40 21.62 -29.24 5.95
C SER A 40 22.04 -28.64 7.29
N THR A 41 23.17 -29.09 7.86
CA THR A 41 23.72 -28.57 9.11
C THR A 41 24.08 -27.10 9.04
N TYR A 42 24.39 -26.59 7.84
CA TYR A 42 24.72 -25.19 7.58
C TYR A 42 23.54 -24.35 7.08
N LEU A 43 22.36 -24.93 7.09
CA LEU A 43 21.13 -24.27 6.57
C LEU A 43 20.13 -24.06 7.69
N ARG A 44 19.55 -22.86 7.73
CA ARG A 44 18.44 -22.53 8.64
C ARG A 44 17.28 -21.93 7.85
N PRO A 45 16.04 -22.34 8.14
CA PRO A 45 14.86 -21.76 7.47
C PRO A 45 14.72 -20.28 7.84
N ILE A 46 14.31 -19.46 6.89
CA ILE A 46 13.99 -18.05 7.11
C ILE A 46 12.81 -17.62 6.23
N LEU A 47 11.96 -16.77 6.80
CA LEU A 47 10.88 -16.10 6.09
C LEU A 47 11.27 -14.65 5.82
N GLN A 48 10.82 -14.12 4.68
CA GLN A 48 10.87 -12.71 4.36
C GLN A 48 9.49 -12.09 4.54
N LEU A 49 9.43 -10.76 4.69
CA LEU A 49 8.14 -10.06 4.81
C LEU A 49 7.20 -10.37 3.65
N ALA A 50 7.72 -10.51 2.42
CA ALA A 50 6.94 -10.88 1.24
C ALA A 50 6.35 -12.31 1.28
N ASP A 51 6.83 -13.15 2.19
CA ASP A 51 6.29 -14.50 2.40
C ASP A 51 5.04 -14.50 3.29
N LEU A 52 4.74 -13.42 3.97
CA LEU A 52 3.66 -13.33 4.94
C LEU A 52 2.34 -12.90 4.29
N HIS A 53 1.25 -13.32 4.89
CA HIS A 53 -0.09 -12.91 4.51
C HIS A 53 -0.52 -11.69 5.33
N ASP A 54 -0.56 -10.52 4.69
CA ASP A 54 -0.94 -9.25 5.32
C ASP A 54 -2.38 -9.23 5.86
N GLY A 55 -3.26 -10.00 5.25
CA GLY A 55 -4.65 -10.15 5.68
C GLY A 55 -4.88 -11.15 6.81
N GLN A 56 -3.84 -11.62 7.52
CA GLN A 56 -3.95 -12.62 8.58
C GLN A 56 -3.01 -12.31 9.74
N TYR A 57 -3.50 -12.52 10.96
CA TYR A 57 -2.66 -12.47 12.16
C TYR A 57 -1.79 -13.71 12.28
N LYS A 58 -2.40 -14.90 12.21
CA LYS A 58 -1.70 -16.19 12.30
C LYS A 58 -1.08 -16.55 10.96
N GLN A 59 0.22 -16.81 10.99
CA GLN A 59 1.00 -17.15 9.82
C GLN A 59 1.32 -18.65 9.80
N THR A 60 0.98 -19.32 8.71
CA THR A 60 1.17 -20.77 8.55
C THR A 60 2.20 -21.14 7.49
N LYS A 61 2.74 -20.14 6.78
CA LYS A 61 3.66 -20.36 5.66
C LYS A 61 4.97 -20.99 6.15
N LYS A 62 5.40 -22.01 5.46
CA LYS A 62 6.71 -22.64 5.69
C LYS A 62 7.79 -21.93 4.89
N ALA A 63 8.95 -21.72 5.50
CA ALA A 63 10.08 -21.09 4.84
C ALA A 63 10.62 -21.95 3.69
N VAL A 64 10.63 -21.40 2.49
CA VAL A 64 11.27 -21.99 1.31
C VAL A 64 12.74 -21.58 1.25
N LEU A 65 13.02 -20.33 1.60
CA LEU A 65 14.37 -19.77 1.64
C LEU A 65 15.15 -20.31 2.84
N ARG A 66 16.47 -20.46 2.66
CA ARG A 66 17.38 -20.87 3.73
C ARG A 66 18.47 -19.82 3.93
N VAL A 67 18.89 -19.65 5.18
CA VAL A 67 20.10 -18.88 5.50
C VAL A 67 21.28 -19.86 5.52
N PHE A 68 22.32 -19.52 4.78
CA PHE A 68 23.62 -20.15 4.95
C PHE A 68 24.20 -19.68 6.29
N TYR A 69 24.19 -20.59 7.28
CA TYR A 69 24.53 -20.30 8.67
C TYR A 69 25.69 -21.16 9.16
N CYS A 70 26.87 -20.94 8.57
CA CYS A 70 28.11 -21.65 8.91
C CYS A 70 28.90 -20.85 9.93
N LYS A 71 29.32 -21.50 11.03
CA LYS A 71 30.19 -20.95 12.10
C LYS A 71 31.51 -21.65 12.22
N GLU A 72 31.79 -22.64 11.36
CA GLU A 72 33.03 -23.41 11.35
C GLU A 72 34.14 -22.69 10.59
N LYS A 73 35.38 -22.97 10.97
CA LYS A 73 36.54 -22.43 10.27
C LYS A 73 36.76 -23.18 8.94
N GLU A 74 37.41 -22.56 7.98
CA GLU A 74 37.64 -23.12 6.65
C GLU A 74 38.35 -24.47 6.68
N GLN A 75 39.29 -24.68 7.62
CA GLN A 75 39.98 -25.93 7.82
C GLN A 75 39.05 -27.11 8.20
N ASP A 76 37.97 -26.81 8.89
CA ASP A 76 37.00 -27.82 9.37
C ASP A 76 35.93 -28.13 8.29
N LEU A 77 35.94 -27.37 7.18
CA LEU A 77 35.01 -27.51 6.07
C LEU A 77 35.57 -28.28 4.88
N HIS A 78 36.77 -28.90 5.01
CA HIS A 78 37.37 -29.63 3.91
C HIS A 78 36.46 -30.76 3.39
N GLY A 79 36.28 -30.81 2.07
CA GLY A 79 35.44 -31.80 1.39
C GLY A 79 33.95 -31.47 1.36
N THR A 80 33.48 -30.44 2.08
CA THR A 80 32.09 -30.10 2.18
C THR A 80 31.57 -29.29 0.99
N GLY A 81 30.26 -29.35 0.77
CA GLY A 81 29.52 -28.48 -0.18
C GLY A 81 29.54 -27.03 0.28
N ALA A 82 29.50 -26.79 1.60
CA ALA A 82 29.62 -25.46 2.19
C ALA A 82 30.94 -24.76 1.77
N LEU A 83 32.07 -25.45 1.82
CA LEU A 83 33.35 -24.87 1.39
C LEU A 83 33.36 -24.55 -0.11
N LYS A 84 32.79 -25.46 -0.94
CA LYS A 84 32.68 -25.22 -2.39
C LYS A 84 31.84 -23.95 -2.66
N TYR A 85 30.75 -23.78 -1.93
CA TYR A 85 29.88 -22.60 -2.02
C TYR A 85 30.64 -21.32 -1.60
N ILE A 86 31.29 -21.30 -0.43
CA ILE A 86 32.08 -20.18 0.06
C ILE A 86 33.08 -19.71 -0.98
N ARG A 87 33.87 -20.64 -1.53
CA ARG A 87 34.91 -20.33 -2.54
C ARG A 87 34.33 -19.83 -3.86
N ALA A 88 33.18 -20.37 -4.27
CA ALA A 88 32.51 -19.89 -5.47
C ALA A 88 31.99 -18.45 -5.33
N MET A 89 31.47 -18.10 -4.15
CA MET A 89 30.90 -16.78 -3.87
C MET A 89 31.97 -15.71 -3.53
N GLU A 90 33.15 -16.12 -3.10
CA GLU A 90 34.20 -15.23 -2.65
C GLU A 90 34.57 -14.12 -3.66
N LYS A 91 34.62 -14.48 -4.94
CA LYS A 91 35.03 -13.61 -6.04
C LYS A 91 33.90 -12.89 -6.75
N LEU A 92 32.64 -13.23 -6.43
CA LEU A 92 31.52 -12.61 -7.07
C LEU A 92 31.35 -11.16 -6.62
N PRO A 93 30.80 -10.28 -7.48
CA PRO A 93 30.56 -8.89 -7.11
C PRO A 93 29.49 -8.79 -6.02
N ALA A 94 29.71 -7.89 -5.05
CA ALA A 94 28.72 -7.54 -4.06
C ALA A 94 27.54 -6.82 -4.76
N THR A 95 26.29 -7.09 -4.30
CA THR A 95 25.08 -6.52 -4.87
C THR A 95 24.91 -5.02 -4.58
N GLU A 96 25.52 -4.52 -3.52
CA GLU A 96 25.46 -3.10 -3.15
C GLU A 96 26.59 -2.30 -3.78
N LYS A 97 26.23 -1.34 -4.66
CA LYS A 97 27.14 -0.32 -5.13
C LYS A 97 27.38 0.69 -4.01
N LYS A 98 28.57 0.74 -3.43
CA LYS A 98 28.96 1.91 -2.61
C LYS A 98 29.01 3.16 -3.49
N GLN A 99 28.47 4.29 -3.00
CA GLN A 99 28.75 5.61 -3.56
C GLN A 99 30.29 5.79 -3.63
N GLY A 100 30.84 5.86 -4.84
CA GLY A 100 32.29 5.99 -5.04
C GLY A 100 32.90 5.02 -6.05
N GLY A 101 32.13 4.15 -6.69
CA GLY A 101 32.49 3.55 -7.98
C GLY A 101 33.39 2.30 -8.00
N LYS A 102 34.01 1.86 -6.91
CA LYS A 102 34.78 0.59 -6.93
C LYS A 102 33.87 -0.62 -6.70
N LYS A 103 33.83 -1.53 -7.68
CA LYS A 103 33.14 -2.83 -7.55
C LYS A 103 33.85 -3.65 -6.46
N GLN A 104 33.14 -3.91 -5.36
CA GLN A 104 33.64 -4.80 -4.30
C GLN A 104 33.17 -6.24 -4.57
N THR A 105 34.01 -7.22 -4.19
CA THR A 105 33.56 -8.62 -4.15
C THR A 105 32.75 -8.86 -2.88
N ILE A 106 31.95 -9.94 -2.84
CA ILE A 106 31.17 -10.35 -1.65
C ILE A 106 32.09 -10.47 -0.44
N LYS A 107 33.26 -11.14 -0.61
CA LYS A 107 34.28 -11.28 0.45
C LYS A 107 34.72 -9.92 0.97
N SER A 108 35.17 -9.03 0.10
CA SER A 108 35.71 -7.72 0.53
C SER A 108 34.65 -6.86 1.21
N ALA A 109 33.38 -6.92 0.75
CA ALA A 109 32.26 -6.20 1.35
C ALA A 109 31.92 -6.73 2.75
N LEU A 110 31.96 -8.04 2.96
CA LEU A 110 31.71 -8.67 4.26
C LEU A 110 32.92 -8.50 5.20
N GLN A 111 34.14 -8.61 4.70
CA GLN A 111 35.36 -8.36 5.49
C GLN A 111 35.41 -6.93 6.05
N ALA A 112 35.04 -5.94 5.24
CA ALA A 112 35.00 -4.55 5.69
C ALA A 112 34.03 -4.30 6.87
N GLN A 113 33.10 -5.21 7.09
CA GLN A 113 32.14 -5.18 8.19
C GLN A 113 32.50 -6.13 9.33
N THR A 114 33.58 -6.95 9.20
CA THR A 114 34.10 -7.80 10.27
C THR A 114 35.16 -7.08 11.07
N SER A 115 35.17 -7.28 12.40
CA SER A 115 36.30 -6.89 13.25
C SER A 115 37.58 -7.58 12.77
N ALA A 116 38.74 -6.99 13.06
CA ALA A 116 40.01 -7.55 12.69
C ALA A 116 40.14 -9.03 13.12
N GLY A 117 40.45 -9.93 12.17
CA GLY A 117 40.55 -11.37 12.41
C GLY A 117 39.24 -12.18 12.28
N GLY A 118 38.11 -11.55 12.01
CA GLY A 118 36.84 -12.26 11.82
C GLY A 118 36.73 -12.95 10.46
N THR A 119 36.08 -14.11 10.42
CA THR A 119 35.84 -14.89 9.21
C THR A 119 34.69 -14.28 8.42
N TRP A 120 34.92 -13.90 7.17
CA TRP A 120 34.00 -13.12 6.36
C TRP A 120 32.66 -13.79 6.05
N TYR A 121 32.61 -15.12 5.92
CA TYR A 121 31.42 -15.89 5.60
C TYR A 121 30.58 -16.27 6.83
N MET A 122 31.09 -16.04 8.04
CA MET A 122 30.34 -16.33 9.25
C MET A 122 29.24 -15.29 9.48
N PRO A 123 27.99 -15.71 9.74
CA PRO A 123 26.91 -14.76 10.04
C PRO A 123 27.18 -14.06 11.37
N LYS A 124 27.11 -12.73 11.37
CA LYS A 124 27.29 -11.91 12.57
C LYS A 124 26.02 -11.82 13.42
N ALA A 125 24.89 -11.77 12.76
CA ALA A 125 23.60 -11.74 13.44
C ALA A 125 23.23 -13.14 13.91
N LYS A 126 22.68 -13.23 15.14
CA LYS A 126 22.00 -14.44 15.57
C LYS A 126 20.70 -14.60 14.81
N LEU A 127 20.38 -15.82 14.45
CA LEU A 127 19.08 -16.19 13.94
C LEU A 127 18.19 -16.56 15.13
N HIS A 128 17.11 -15.83 15.29
CA HIS A 128 16.12 -16.07 16.35
C HIS A 128 14.86 -16.65 15.74
N GLU A 129 14.35 -17.73 16.32
CA GLU A 129 13.05 -18.30 15.98
C GLU A 129 12.06 -17.88 17.08
N MET A 130 11.02 -17.13 16.70
CA MET A 130 10.08 -16.51 17.62
C MET A 130 8.64 -16.74 17.19
N ASN A 131 7.73 -16.73 18.17
CA ASN A 131 6.28 -16.78 17.91
C ASN A 131 5.73 -15.44 17.48
N LEU A 132 6.39 -14.31 17.82
CA LEU A 132 5.83 -12.98 17.69
C LEU A 132 6.78 -12.03 16.96
N TRP A 133 6.24 -11.40 15.91
CA TRP A 133 6.99 -10.49 15.07
C TRP A 133 6.18 -9.22 14.75
N LEU A 134 6.86 -8.10 14.62
CA LEU A 134 6.33 -6.82 14.18
C LEU A 134 7.01 -6.37 12.88
N ARG A 135 6.27 -5.71 12.00
CA ARG A 135 6.87 -5.02 10.86
C ARG A 135 7.75 -3.88 11.32
N LYS A 136 8.86 -3.67 10.65
CA LYS A 136 9.67 -2.47 10.85
C LYS A 136 9.04 -1.25 10.18
N GLY A 137 8.48 -1.41 8.97
CA GLY A 137 7.74 -0.38 8.26
C GLY A 137 6.26 -0.71 8.22
N VAL A 138 5.42 0.19 8.71
CA VAL A 138 3.97 0.03 8.86
C VAL A 138 3.24 1.06 8.01
N GLY A 139 2.31 0.61 7.18
CA GLY A 139 1.38 1.46 6.45
C GLY A 139 0.18 1.85 7.33
N SER A 140 -1.00 1.42 6.92
CA SER A 140 -2.27 1.63 7.63
C SER A 140 -2.67 0.45 8.52
N VAL A 141 -1.93 -0.66 8.46
CA VAL A 141 -2.24 -1.90 9.20
C VAL A 141 -1.19 -2.15 10.28
N HIS A 142 -1.62 -2.03 11.54
CA HIS A 142 -0.77 -2.20 12.73
C HIS A 142 -1.08 -3.56 13.39
N ASN A 143 -0.43 -4.62 12.94
CA ASN A 143 -0.67 -5.94 13.48
C ASN A 143 0.63 -6.69 13.74
N PRO A 144 0.67 -7.54 14.78
CA PRO A 144 1.71 -8.53 14.92
C PRO A 144 1.52 -9.68 13.91
N PHE A 145 2.62 -10.33 13.54
CA PHE A 145 2.60 -11.63 12.90
C PHE A 145 2.81 -12.71 13.96
N ILE A 146 1.92 -13.67 14.01
CA ILE A 146 1.83 -14.69 15.04
C ILE A 146 2.14 -16.06 14.43
N PHE A 147 3.09 -16.77 15.01
CA PHE A 147 3.47 -18.10 14.60
C PHE A 147 3.27 -19.08 15.77
N GLU A 148 2.42 -20.09 15.60
CA GLU A 148 2.27 -21.16 16.61
C GLU A 148 3.57 -21.97 16.75
N THR A 149 4.22 -22.27 15.63
CA THR A 149 5.59 -22.82 15.62
C THR A 149 6.55 -21.66 15.39
N PRO A 150 7.52 -21.43 16.31
CA PRO A 150 8.47 -20.34 16.16
C PRO A 150 9.14 -20.32 14.78
N ALA A 151 9.27 -19.15 14.20
CA ALA A 151 9.89 -18.93 12.88
C ALA A 151 10.94 -17.85 12.94
N ALA A 152 11.93 -17.92 12.04
CA ALA A 152 12.92 -16.88 11.88
C ALA A 152 12.53 -15.96 10.71
N MET A 153 12.77 -14.65 10.85
CA MET A 153 12.51 -13.65 9.83
C MET A 153 13.70 -12.73 9.56
N ASP A 154 13.66 -12.12 8.40
CA ASP A 154 14.66 -11.15 7.96
C ASP A 154 14.53 -9.80 8.69
N GLN A 155 15.49 -8.89 8.42
CA GLN A 155 15.59 -7.57 9.07
C GLN A 155 14.46 -6.59 8.75
N ARG A 156 13.47 -6.95 7.90
CA ARG A 156 12.29 -6.14 7.67
C ARG A 156 11.24 -6.28 8.77
N CYS A 157 11.45 -7.27 9.64
CA CYS A 157 10.65 -7.49 10.83
C CYS A 157 11.51 -7.42 12.09
N ASN A 158 10.87 -7.01 13.19
CA ASN A 158 11.42 -7.05 14.53
C ASN A 158 10.81 -8.24 15.26
N TYR A 159 11.62 -9.07 15.93
CA TYR A 159 11.07 -10.07 16.85
C TYR A 159 10.69 -9.45 18.18
N VAL A 160 9.70 -10.03 18.82
CA VAL A 160 9.25 -9.64 20.16
C VAL A 160 9.46 -10.83 21.08
N LEU A 161 10.34 -10.66 22.06
CA LEU A 161 10.61 -11.64 23.09
C LEU A 161 10.03 -11.12 24.42
N PRO A 162 8.95 -11.74 24.93
CA PRO A 162 8.38 -11.39 26.22
C PRO A 162 9.40 -11.43 27.34
N ALA A 163 9.23 -10.56 28.35
CA ALA A 163 10.01 -10.64 29.57
C ALA A 163 9.67 -11.92 30.36
N ASP A 164 10.60 -12.34 31.20
CA ASP A 164 10.44 -13.58 32.00
C ASP A 164 9.14 -13.57 32.82
N GLY A 165 8.40 -14.66 32.73
CA GLY A 165 7.12 -14.84 33.40
C GLY A 165 5.90 -14.22 32.73
N ILE A 166 6.06 -13.60 31.54
CA ILE A 166 4.94 -13.10 30.74
C ILE A 166 4.69 -14.06 29.55
N ASP A 167 3.47 -14.56 29.45
CA ASP A 167 3.06 -15.38 28.30
C ASP A 167 3.12 -14.56 27.00
N TRP A 168 3.72 -15.14 25.97
CA TRP A 168 3.83 -14.49 24.66
C TRP A 168 2.45 -14.19 24.04
N LYS A 169 1.40 -14.98 24.35
CA LYS A 169 0.03 -14.72 23.87
C LYS A 169 -0.56 -13.46 24.49
N VAL A 170 -0.23 -13.17 25.74
CA VAL A 170 -0.63 -11.92 26.42
C VAL A 170 0.01 -10.72 25.73
N VAL A 171 1.31 -10.82 25.39
CA VAL A 171 1.99 -9.76 24.64
C VAL A 171 1.42 -9.66 23.22
N ALA A 172 1.12 -10.76 22.56
CA ALA A 172 0.48 -10.77 21.25
C ALA A 172 -0.91 -10.11 21.28
N ALA A 173 -1.73 -10.38 22.31
CA ALA A 173 -3.03 -9.72 22.51
C ALA A 173 -2.88 -8.20 22.63
N LEU A 174 -1.91 -7.77 23.44
CA LEU A 174 -1.58 -6.35 23.60
C LEU A 174 -1.20 -5.68 22.29
N LEU A 175 -0.30 -6.30 21.50
CA LEU A 175 0.16 -5.79 20.22
C LEU A 175 -0.92 -5.88 19.12
N THR A 176 -1.96 -6.66 19.33
CA THR A 176 -3.13 -6.75 18.45
C THR A 176 -4.10 -5.59 18.70
N SER A 177 -4.18 -5.08 19.94
CA SER A 177 -5.16 -4.07 20.32
C SER A 177 -5.00 -2.75 19.58
N SER A 178 -6.10 -2.01 19.41
CA SER A 178 -6.08 -0.66 18.85
C SER A 178 -5.30 0.34 19.71
N LEU A 179 -5.14 0.07 21.00
CA LEU A 179 -4.31 0.88 21.88
C LEU A 179 -2.83 0.83 21.48
N PHE A 180 -2.36 -0.33 21.01
CA PHE A 180 -1.01 -0.43 20.44
C PHE A 180 -0.90 0.35 19.13
N ALA A 181 -1.90 0.27 18.24
CA ALA A 181 -1.92 1.04 17.00
C ALA A 181 -1.85 2.55 17.27
N LEU A 182 -2.62 3.06 18.25
CA LEU A 182 -2.57 4.45 18.68
C LEU A 182 -1.17 4.84 19.22
N SER A 183 -0.58 3.98 20.05
CA SER A 183 0.76 4.20 20.55
C SER A 183 1.80 4.22 19.43
N ALA A 184 1.71 3.30 18.47
CA ALA A 184 2.60 3.24 17.33
C ALA A 184 2.51 4.51 16.47
N GLU A 185 1.31 4.97 16.16
CA GLU A 185 1.11 6.23 15.41
C GLU A 185 1.64 7.46 16.16
N SER A 186 1.57 7.44 17.50
CA SER A 186 2.04 8.58 18.33
C SER A 186 3.57 8.65 18.46
N TYR A 187 4.27 7.52 18.41
CA TYR A 187 5.72 7.42 18.68
C TYR A 187 6.56 7.04 17.47
N GLY A 188 5.98 6.47 16.42
CA GLY A 188 6.69 6.09 15.20
C GLY A 188 7.17 7.30 14.42
N SER A 189 8.16 7.09 13.55
CA SER A 189 8.70 8.12 12.66
C SER A 189 8.24 7.94 11.23
N ALA A 190 7.79 9.01 10.59
CA ALA A 190 7.44 9.04 9.17
C ALA A 190 8.66 9.29 8.27
N SER A 191 9.82 8.72 8.60
CA SER A 191 11.10 8.97 7.92
C SER A 191 11.30 8.17 6.62
N MET A 192 10.52 7.11 6.40
CA MET A 192 10.73 6.18 5.28
C MET A 192 10.12 6.62 3.93
N GLY A 193 9.48 7.79 3.86
CA GLY A 193 8.76 8.26 2.67
C GLY A 193 7.40 7.56 2.47
N ALA A 194 6.62 8.06 1.50
CA ALA A 194 5.28 7.52 1.14
C ALA A 194 4.32 7.30 2.32
N GLY A 195 4.52 7.98 3.44
CA GLY A 195 3.70 7.83 4.63
C GLY A 195 3.87 6.51 5.38
N VAL A 196 4.96 5.79 5.17
CA VAL A 196 5.28 4.59 5.95
C VAL A 196 5.80 5.00 7.33
N LEU A 197 5.17 4.46 8.37
CA LEU A 197 5.60 4.62 9.75
C LEU A 197 6.76 3.67 10.03
N GLU A 198 7.91 4.17 10.44
CA GLU A 198 9.04 3.34 10.88
C GLU A 198 8.91 3.02 12.37
N LEU A 199 8.89 1.73 12.70
CA LEU A 199 9.01 1.21 14.06
C LEU A 199 10.42 0.66 14.24
N ALA A 200 11.41 1.56 14.28
CA ALA A 200 12.79 1.16 14.61
C ALA A 200 12.85 0.58 16.03
N THR A 201 13.78 -0.34 16.28
CA THR A 201 13.92 -0.98 17.60
C THR A 201 14.08 0.01 18.74
N THR A 202 14.79 1.12 18.50
CA THR A 202 14.93 2.22 19.49
C THR A 202 13.63 2.96 19.77
N MET A 203 12.73 3.04 18.79
CA MET A 203 11.41 3.67 18.96
C MET A 203 10.43 2.73 19.67
N THR A 204 10.50 1.43 19.39
CA THR A 204 9.62 0.45 20.05
C THR A 204 9.83 0.40 21.55
N HIS A 205 10.99 0.80 22.04
CA HIS A 205 11.25 0.91 23.50
C HIS A 205 10.38 1.98 24.17
N GLY A 206 10.05 3.06 23.49
CA GLY A 206 9.23 4.16 24.02
C GLY A 206 7.72 3.97 23.90
N LEU A 207 7.25 2.94 23.17
CA LEU A 207 5.82 2.72 22.97
C LEU A 207 5.09 2.51 24.29
N ARG A 208 4.02 3.26 24.52
CA ARG A 208 3.18 3.16 25.71
C ARG A 208 2.14 2.06 25.53
N VAL A 209 2.12 1.13 26.48
CA VAL A 209 1.25 -0.05 26.45
C VAL A 209 0.67 -0.33 27.84
N ALA A 210 -0.40 -1.14 27.92
CA ALA A 210 -0.92 -1.60 29.20
C ALA A 210 0.12 -2.46 29.93
N ASP A 211 0.32 -2.19 31.22
CA ASP A 211 1.28 -2.91 32.05
C ASP A 211 0.74 -4.29 32.47
N VAL A 212 1.01 -5.28 31.66
CA VAL A 212 0.56 -6.68 31.88
C VAL A 212 1.42 -7.44 32.91
N ARG A 213 2.51 -6.85 33.43
CA ARG A 213 3.36 -7.51 34.47
C ARG A 213 2.57 -7.80 35.77
N ASN A 214 1.57 -6.99 36.04
CA ASN A 214 0.70 -7.14 37.20
C ASN A 214 -0.54 -8.00 36.94
N LEU A 215 -0.71 -8.53 35.74
CA LEU A 215 -1.80 -9.43 35.39
C LEU A 215 -1.49 -10.83 35.91
N LYS A 216 -1.88 -11.12 37.17
CA LYS A 216 -1.60 -12.40 37.87
C LYS A 216 -2.83 -13.27 38.01
N ASP A 217 -4.00 -12.74 37.71
CA ASP A 217 -5.25 -13.51 37.77
C ASP A 217 -5.30 -14.44 36.54
N ALA A 218 -5.23 -15.74 36.80
CA ALA A 218 -5.23 -16.76 35.77
C ALA A 218 -6.47 -16.67 34.86
N LYS A 219 -7.63 -16.40 35.46
CA LYS A 219 -8.87 -16.25 34.68
C LYS A 219 -8.85 -15.03 33.79
N ALA A 220 -8.35 -13.89 34.26
CA ALA A 220 -8.23 -12.68 33.45
C ALA A 220 -7.23 -12.88 32.29
N ILE A 221 -6.18 -13.67 32.51
CA ILE A 221 -5.23 -14.05 31.44
C ILE A 221 -5.92 -14.95 30.42
N GLU A 222 -6.65 -15.97 30.84
CA GLU A 222 -7.40 -16.86 29.95
C GLU A 222 -8.46 -16.11 29.16
N ASP A 223 -9.23 -15.24 29.80
CA ASP A 223 -10.24 -14.38 29.13
C ASP A 223 -9.61 -13.47 28.09
N LEU A 224 -8.46 -12.82 28.40
CA LEU A 224 -7.73 -11.98 27.45
C LEU A 224 -7.25 -12.77 26.25
N ILE A 225 -6.63 -13.93 26.48
CA ILE A 225 -6.15 -14.80 25.40
C ILE A 225 -7.32 -15.30 24.55
N ALA A 226 -8.45 -15.68 25.16
CA ALA A 226 -9.63 -16.11 24.43
C ALA A 226 -10.22 -15.02 23.54
N LEU A 227 -10.26 -13.77 24.00
CA LEU A 227 -10.68 -12.63 23.18
C LEU A 227 -9.70 -12.41 22.01
N ALA A 228 -8.41 -12.44 22.27
CA ALA A 228 -7.40 -12.28 21.24
C ALA A 228 -7.46 -13.41 20.19
N GLU A 229 -7.67 -14.67 20.62
CA GLU A 229 -7.82 -15.81 19.70
C GLU A 229 -9.04 -15.64 18.76
N LYS A 230 -10.17 -15.09 19.25
CA LYS A 230 -11.30 -14.75 18.38
C LYS A 230 -10.91 -13.74 17.28
N VAL A 231 -10.14 -12.71 17.66
CA VAL A 231 -9.62 -11.73 16.69
C VAL A 231 -8.69 -12.42 15.69
N TRP A 232 -7.70 -13.21 16.16
CA TRP A 232 -6.69 -13.81 15.29
C TRP A 232 -7.24 -14.85 14.32
N THR A 233 -8.36 -15.50 14.65
CA THR A 233 -8.97 -16.55 13.82
C THR A 233 -10.21 -16.08 13.06
N GLY A 234 -10.95 -15.12 13.61
CA GLY A 234 -12.25 -14.67 13.08
C GLY A 234 -12.21 -13.42 12.25
N THR A 235 -11.14 -12.63 12.33
CA THR A 235 -11.07 -11.33 11.64
C THR A 235 -9.78 -11.15 10.84
N LYS A 236 -9.78 -10.13 9.98
CA LYS A 236 -8.56 -9.64 9.32
C LYS A 236 -7.96 -8.49 10.11
N PRO A 237 -6.64 -8.26 10.02
CA PRO A 237 -6.02 -7.04 10.54
C PRO A 237 -6.73 -5.78 10.03
N VAL A 238 -6.93 -4.82 10.93
CA VAL A 238 -7.65 -3.59 10.63
C VAL A 238 -6.81 -2.69 9.75
N ASP A 239 -7.35 -2.31 8.61
CA ASP A 239 -6.80 -1.25 7.76
C ASP A 239 -7.45 0.08 8.13
N TRP A 240 -6.73 0.90 8.89
CA TRP A 240 -7.22 2.18 9.41
C TRP A 240 -7.34 3.28 8.35
N GLU A 241 -6.86 3.07 7.13
CA GLU A 241 -7.06 4.01 6.03
C GLU A 241 -8.50 3.96 5.50
N ILE A 242 -9.11 2.76 5.53
CA ILE A 242 -10.44 2.52 4.98
C ILE A 242 -11.50 2.21 6.03
N THR A 243 -11.10 1.95 7.27
CA THR A 243 -11.97 1.51 8.36
C THR A 243 -11.94 2.54 9.49
N GLU A 244 -13.10 3.07 9.86
CA GLU A 244 -13.24 3.99 11.00
C GLU A 244 -13.55 3.25 12.31
N GLN A 245 -14.10 2.04 12.20
CA GLN A 245 -14.40 1.18 13.35
C GLN A 245 -13.94 -0.25 13.08
N PRO A 246 -13.17 -0.87 14.01
CA PRO A 246 -12.73 -2.24 13.86
C PRO A 246 -13.88 -3.24 14.03
N PRO A 247 -13.68 -4.54 13.65
CA PRO A 247 -14.63 -5.62 13.87
C PRO A 247 -15.03 -5.77 15.34
N ALA A 248 -16.20 -6.35 15.60
CA ALA A 248 -16.75 -6.50 16.95
C ALA A 248 -15.81 -7.25 17.89
N GLU A 249 -15.13 -8.28 17.40
CA GLU A 249 -14.16 -9.08 18.16
C GLU A 249 -12.97 -8.22 18.63
N MET A 250 -12.49 -7.32 17.78
CA MET A 250 -11.43 -6.37 18.13
C MET A 250 -11.94 -5.35 19.15
N GLN A 251 -13.18 -4.86 18.98
CA GLN A 251 -13.79 -3.95 19.95
C GLN A 251 -13.95 -4.61 21.33
N GLU A 252 -14.26 -5.90 21.40
CA GLU A 252 -14.32 -6.64 22.67
C GLU A 252 -12.93 -6.73 23.34
N LEU A 253 -11.88 -7.01 22.57
CA LEU A 253 -10.50 -7.00 23.05
C LEU A 253 -10.08 -5.62 23.57
N ASP A 254 -10.40 -4.57 22.83
CA ASP A 254 -10.09 -3.19 23.21
C ASP A 254 -10.88 -2.74 24.45
N LYS A 255 -12.15 -3.14 24.58
CA LYS A 255 -12.98 -2.92 25.79
C LYS A 255 -12.36 -3.61 27.01
N TRP A 256 -11.86 -4.82 26.83
CA TRP A 256 -11.18 -5.53 27.91
C TRP A 256 -9.99 -4.70 28.43
N PHE A 257 -9.10 -4.23 27.55
CA PHE A 257 -7.97 -3.40 27.96
C PHE A 257 -8.42 -2.10 28.63
N LEU A 258 -9.35 -1.34 28.02
CA LEU A 258 -9.83 -0.08 28.60
C LEU A 258 -10.51 -0.27 29.96
N SER A 259 -11.25 -1.35 30.16
CA SER A 259 -11.90 -1.64 31.45
C SER A 259 -10.89 -1.92 32.57
N HIS A 260 -9.69 -2.40 32.23
CA HIS A 260 -8.60 -2.68 33.15
C HIS A 260 -7.61 -1.51 33.32
N LEU A 261 -7.64 -0.51 32.44
CA LEU A 261 -6.86 0.72 32.59
C LEU A 261 -7.60 1.74 33.44
N ASP A 262 -6.85 2.58 34.19
CA ASP A 262 -7.42 3.73 34.90
C ASP A 262 -7.46 4.91 33.95
N THR A 263 -8.47 4.93 33.08
CA THR A 263 -8.64 5.95 32.05
C THR A 263 -10.12 6.31 31.86
N LYS A 264 -10.35 7.56 31.44
CA LYS A 264 -11.68 8.05 31.02
C LYS A 264 -11.84 8.07 29.49
N VAL A 265 -10.82 7.61 28.76
CA VAL A 265 -10.85 7.57 27.30
C VAL A 265 -11.86 6.52 26.83
N THR A 266 -12.65 6.86 25.82
CA THR A 266 -13.60 5.96 25.17
C THR A 266 -13.00 5.30 23.93
N LEU A 267 -13.55 4.16 23.51
CA LEU A 267 -13.10 3.49 22.26
C LEU A 267 -13.26 4.38 21.04
N ASP A 268 -14.39 5.08 20.92
CA ASP A 268 -14.62 5.99 19.79
C ASP A 268 -13.52 7.04 19.69
N ARG A 269 -13.05 7.54 20.84
CA ARG A 269 -11.94 8.49 20.87
C ARG A 269 -10.62 7.84 20.44
N VAL A 270 -10.33 6.62 20.90
CA VAL A 270 -9.14 5.86 20.48
C VAL A 270 -9.12 5.68 18.96
N TYR A 271 -10.24 5.21 18.38
CA TYR A 271 -10.34 4.98 16.94
C TYR A 271 -10.23 6.26 16.14
N ALA A 272 -10.92 7.31 16.56
CA ALA A 272 -10.84 8.63 15.92
C ALA A 272 -9.40 9.18 15.93
N ASP A 273 -8.68 9.05 17.04
CA ASP A 273 -7.31 9.53 17.17
C ASP A 273 -6.33 8.72 16.31
N ILE A 274 -6.50 7.39 16.18
CA ILE A 274 -5.70 6.57 15.25
C ILE A 274 -5.88 7.07 13.82
N VAL A 275 -7.13 7.18 13.37
CA VAL A 275 -7.46 7.61 12.00
C VAL A 275 -6.95 9.02 11.73
N ALA A 276 -7.12 9.96 12.66
CA ALA A 276 -6.67 11.34 12.52
C ALA A 276 -5.14 11.44 12.43
N THR A 277 -4.43 10.74 13.33
CA THR A 277 -2.95 10.77 13.37
C THR A 277 -2.37 10.13 12.12
N MET A 278 -2.91 9.01 11.68
CA MET A 278 -2.49 8.33 10.45
C MET A 278 -2.75 9.18 9.21
N LYS A 279 -3.95 9.76 9.07
CA LYS A 279 -4.27 10.66 7.94
C LYS A 279 -3.33 11.87 7.91
N SER A 280 -3.03 12.47 9.06
CA SER A 280 -2.06 13.56 9.18
C SER A 280 -0.66 13.13 8.74
N ARG A 281 -0.18 11.97 9.19
CA ARG A 281 1.13 11.41 8.81
C ARG A 281 1.23 11.17 7.30
N ILE A 282 0.23 10.57 6.70
CA ILE A 282 0.20 10.28 5.27
C ILE A 282 0.16 11.59 4.46
N ALA A 283 -0.62 12.59 4.88
CA ALA A 283 -0.68 13.90 4.25
C ALA A 283 0.68 14.61 4.28
N VAL A 284 1.33 14.69 5.46
CA VAL A 284 2.67 15.29 5.60
C VAL A 284 3.72 14.59 4.74
N ALA A 285 3.65 13.26 4.62
CA ALA A 285 4.59 12.52 3.78
C ALA A 285 4.35 12.79 2.28
N ARG A 286 3.10 12.87 1.85
CA ARG A 286 2.73 13.25 0.48
C ARG A 286 3.23 14.67 0.14
N ASP A 287 3.08 15.63 1.05
CA ASP A 287 3.59 16.99 0.87
C ASP A 287 5.12 17.03 0.77
N LYS A 288 5.83 16.27 1.61
CA LYS A 288 7.30 16.16 1.55
C LYS A 288 7.78 15.48 0.28
N ASP A 289 7.12 14.43 -0.16
CA ASP A 289 7.43 13.74 -1.42
C ASP A 289 7.25 14.68 -2.63
N VAL A 290 6.23 15.52 -2.60
CA VAL A 290 6.01 16.58 -3.61
C VAL A 290 7.16 17.58 -3.60
N GLN A 291 7.61 18.06 -2.44
CA GLN A 291 8.70 19.03 -2.33
C GLN A 291 10.08 18.45 -2.67
N THR A 292 10.36 17.19 -2.27
CA THR A 292 11.67 16.55 -2.51
C THR A 292 11.84 16.14 -3.98
N LYS A 293 10.76 15.88 -4.68
CA LYS A 293 10.75 15.44 -6.08
C LYS A 293 10.61 16.56 -7.12
N GLN A 294 10.66 17.81 -6.70
CA GLN A 294 10.82 18.93 -7.65
C GLN A 294 12.14 18.85 -8.46
N GLY A 295 13.09 18.00 -8.02
CA GLY A 295 14.32 17.69 -8.77
C GLY A 295 14.31 16.38 -9.57
N GLU A 296 13.41 15.45 -9.28
CA GLU A 296 13.20 14.23 -10.07
C GLU A 296 11.81 14.29 -10.73
N GLN A 297 11.79 14.15 -12.03
CA GLN A 297 10.55 14.13 -12.82
C GLN A 297 9.67 12.98 -12.35
N VAL A 298 8.80 13.25 -11.37
CA VAL A 298 7.82 12.27 -10.90
C VAL A 298 6.99 11.84 -12.09
N ASN A 299 6.94 10.56 -12.34
CA ASN A 299 6.11 10.03 -13.42
C ASN A 299 4.62 10.25 -13.04
N ILE A 300 4.08 11.39 -13.46
CA ILE A 300 2.68 11.79 -13.25
C ILE A 300 1.74 10.66 -13.66
N ASN A 301 2.08 9.91 -14.71
CA ASN A 301 1.29 8.80 -15.20
C ASN A 301 1.18 7.65 -14.18
N THR A 302 2.25 7.37 -13.42
CA THR A 302 2.20 6.31 -12.37
C THR A 302 1.28 6.70 -11.22
N VAL A 303 1.32 7.95 -10.79
CA VAL A 303 0.43 8.46 -9.72
C VAL A 303 -1.01 8.52 -10.22
N ALA A 304 -1.20 9.02 -11.44
CA ALA A 304 -2.50 9.09 -12.08
C ALA A 304 -3.13 7.69 -12.26
N SER A 305 -2.33 6.68 -12.64
CA SER A 305 -2.80 5.31 -12.77
C SER A 305 -3.35 4.74 -11.45
N GLY A 306 -2.61 4.92 -10.36
CA GLY A 306 -3.07 4.46 -9.03
C GLY A 306 -4.38 5.11 -8.58
N ILE A 307 -4.55 6.41 -8.85
CA ILE A 307 -5.80 7.13 -8.54
C ILE A 307 -6.92 6.69 -9.50
N ALA A 308 -6.62 6.57 -10.81
CA ALA A 308 -7.59 6.14 -11.81
C ALA A 308 -8.15 4.75 -11.48
N ASP A 309 -7.30 3.79 -11.08
CA ASP A 309 -7.73 2.43 -10.70
C ASP A 309 -8.68 2.44 -9.50
N THR A 310 -8.49 3.36 -8.56
CA THR A 310 -9.41 3.55 -7.41
C THR A 310 -10.77 4.14 -7.82
N VAL A 311 -10.78 5.02 -8.82
CA VAL A 311 -11.98 5.73 -9.28
C VAL A 311 -12.70 4.98 -10.41
N ARG A 312 -11.99 4.16 -11.18
CA ARG A 312 -12.48 3.42 -12.35
C ARG A 312 -13.80 2.66 -12.13
N PRO A 313 -14.00 1.89 -11.05
CA PRO A 313 -15.26 1.16 -10.84
C PRO A 313 -16.49 2.09 -10.76
N LEU A 314 -16.29 3.33 -10.31
CA LEU A 314 -17.36 4.34 -10.23
C LEU A 314 -17.69 4.93 -11.60
N VAL A 315 -16.69 5.01 -12.48
CA VAL A 315 -16.82 5.54 -13.85
C VAL A 315 -17.40 4.48 -14.77
N GLU A 316 -16.91 3.23 -14.69
CA GLU A 316 -17.36 2.12 -15.53
C GLU A 316 -18.86 1.81 -15.35
N SER A 317 -19.40 2.04 -14.15
CA SER A 317 -20.85 1.93 -13.90
C SER A 317 -21.67 3.05 -14.55
N ARG A 318 -21.04 4.07 -15.15
CA ARG A 318 -21.67 5.30 -15.65
C ARG A 318 -21.10 5.77 -16.99
N SER A 319 -21.49 5.10 -18.08
CA SER A 319 -21.11 5.53 -19.44
C SER A 319 -21.96 6.71 -19.90
N PHE A 320 -21.33 7.81 -20.27
CA PHE A 320 -22.05 8.95 -20.89
C PHE A 320 -22.18 8.73 -22.40
N PRO A 321 -23.33 9.04 -23.03
CA PRO A 321 -24.55 9.59 -22.39
C PRO A 321 -25.51 8.52 -21.87
N GLU A 322 -25.35 7.25 -22.20
CA GLU A 322 -26.33 6.18 -22.01
C GLU A 322 -26.79 6.00 -20.55
N SER A 323 -25.88 6.09 -19.59
CA SER A 323 -26.19 5.94 -18.17
C SER A 323 -26.95 7.10 -17.53
N PHE A 324 -27.14 8.19 -18.28
CA PHE A 324 -27.86 9.38 -17.85
C PHE A 324 -29.19 9.55 -18.57
N VAL A 325 -29.59 8.55 -19.36
CA VAL A 325 -30.82 8.54 -20.15
C VAL A 325 -31.74 7.46 -19.60
N PRO A 326 -33.07 7.70 -19.48
CA PRO A 326 -34.02 6.67 -19.10
C PRO A 326 -34.04 5.49 -20.08
N LEU A 327 -34.15 4.27 -19.55
CA LEU A 327 -34.09 3.00 -20.33
C LEU A 327 -35.08 2.91 -21.52
N ALA A 328 -36.22 3.61 -21.42
CA ALA A 328 -37.23 3.61 -22.46
C ALA A 328 -37.09 4.71 -23.53
N SER A 329 -35.95 5.44 -23.51
CA SER A 329 -35.77 6.58 -24.44
C SER A 329 -35.42 6.12 -25.84
N ASN A 330 -35.90 6.84 -26.85
CA ASN A 330 -35.51 6.60 -28.23
C ASN A 330 -34.08 7.11 -28.46
N MET A 331 -33.16 6.20 -28.81
CA MET A 331 -31.74 6.45 -28.91
C MET A 331 -31.27 6.25 -30.35
N GLN A 332 -30.34 7.09 -30.77
CA GLN A 332 -29.60 6.91 -32.03
C GLN A 332 -28.15 6.56 -31.70
N THR A 333 -27.60 5.55 -32.39
CA THR A 333 -26.20 5.11 -32.20
C THR A 333 -25.30 5.72 -33.27
N LEU A 334 -24.17 6.26 -32.84
CA LEU A 334 -23.04 6.64 -33.67
C LEU A 334 -21.88 5.67 -33.46
N ASP A 335 -21.19 5.33 -34.54
CA ASP A 335 -20.03 4.44 -34.51
C ASP A 335 -18.89 5.00 -35.37
N PHE A 336 -17.88 5.55 -34.69
CA PHE A 336 -16.67 6.06 -35.28
C PHE A 336 -15.45 5.18 -34.96
N SER A 337 -15.67 3.90 -34.56
CA SER A 337 -14.61 2.99 -34.11
C SER A 337 -13.58 2.67 -35.22
N HIS A 338 -13.97 2.84 -36.48
CA HIS A 338 -13.09 2.62 -37.63
C HIS A 338 -12.14 3.79 -37.91
N ALA A 339 -12.44 5.00 -37.42
CA ALA A 339 -11.63 6.17 -37.60
C ALA A 339 -10.45 6.25 -36.63
N ARG A 340 -9.24 6.49 -37.14
CA ARG A 340 -8.04 6.57 -36.28
C ARG A 340 -7.93 7.88 -35.52
N LYS A 341 -8.25 8.98 -36.17
CA LYS A 341 -8.15 10.35 -35.63
C LYS A 341 -9.35 11.14 -36.11
N LEU A 342 -9.97 11.88 -35.20
CA LEU A 342 -11.17 12.66 -35.50
C LEU A 342 -10.89 14.15 -35.36
N GLU A 343 -11.50 14.91 -36.27
CA GLU A 343 -11.65 16.35 -36.19
C GLU A 343 -13.12 16.68 -36.02
N ILE A 344 -13.44 17.55 -35.07
CA ILE A 344 -14.80 17.93 -34.74
C ILE A 344 -14.93 19.44 -34.92
N GLU A 345 -15.89 19.85 -35.71
CA GLU A 345 -16.30 21.25 -35.85
C GLU A 345 -17.74 21.40 -35.38
N CYS A 346 -18.00 22.37 -34.54
CA CYS A 346 -19.33 22.65 -34.02
C CYS A 346 -19.57 24.19 -34.09
N HIS A 347 -20.58 24.59 -34.81
CA HIS A 347 -20.92 26.00 -35.01
C HIS A 347 -22.36 26.26 -34.55
N PRO A 348 -22.59 27.29 -33.71
CA PRO A 348 -23.92 27.61 -33.23
C PRO A 348 -24.78 28.23 -34.36
N MET A 349 -26.06 27.84 -34.35
CA MET A 349 -27.10 28.46 -35.15
C MET A 349 -28.33 28.67 -34.23
N MET A 350 -29.26 29.52 -34.64
CA MET A 350 -30.48 29.83 -33.82
C MET A 350 -31.21 28.55 -33.40
N GLY A 351 -31.05 28.15 -32.13
CA GLY A 351 -31.65 26.95 -31.54
C GLY A 351 -31.01 25.62 -31.94
N ASN A 352 -30.14 25.61 -32.94
CA ASN A 352 -29.43 24.45 -33.48
C ASN A 352 -27.92 24.66 -33.48
N ALA A 353 -27.16 23.61 -33.85
CA ALA A 353 -25.75 23.67 -34.18
C ALA A 353 -25.47 22.87 -35.46
N VAL A 354 -24.54 23.33 -36.24
CA VAL A 354 -23.96 22.53 -37.33
C VAL A 354 -22.79 21.76 -36.74
N LEU A 355 -22.90 20.44 -36.76
CA LEU A 355 -21.86 19.52 -36.28
C LEU A 355 -21.25 18.79 -37.47
N VAL A 356 -19.93 18.87 -37.61
CA VAL A 356 -19.16 18.10 -38.58
C VAL A 356 -18.13 17.26 -37.80
N VAL A 357 -18.12 15.96 -38.06
CA VAL A 357 -17.08 15.03 -37.59
C VAL A 357 -16.42 14.39 -38.79
N ARG A 358 -15.11 14.53 -38.91
CA ARG A 358 -14.34 13.94 -40.00
C ARG A 358 -13.13 13.17 -39.51
N GLU A 359 -12.63 12.25 -40.33
CA GLU A 359 -11.32 11.66 -40.08
C GLU A 359 -10.26 12.63 -40.55
N ILE A 360 -9.18 12.85 -39.79
CA ILE A 360 -8.10 13.76 -40.14
C ILE A 360 -7.42 13.27 -41.44
N GLY A 361 -7.52 14.06 -42.51
CA GLY A 361 -7.00 13.69 -43.83
C GLY A 361 -7.88 12.70 -44.61
N GLY A 362 -9.11 12.45 -44.14
CA GLY A 362 -10.07 11.51 -44.73
C GLY A 362 -11.47 12.09 -44.91
N ASP A 363 -12.46 11.20 -44.88
CA ASP A 363 -13.84 11.50 -45.18
C ASP A 363 -14.60 12.19 -44.05
N VAL A 364 -15.68 12.90 -44.39
CA VAL A 364 -16.68 13.39 -43.44
C VAL A 364 -17.52 12.19 -42.99
N LEU A 365 -17.49 11.94 -41.68
CA LEU A 365 -18.17 10.80 -41.05
C LEU A 365 -19.57 11.15 -40.53
N LEU A 366 -19.76 12.42 -40.17
CA LEU A 366 -21.05 12.98 -39.75
C LEU A 366 -21.07 14.45 -40.13
N GLU A 367 -22.11 14.89 -40.80
CA GLU A 367 -22.41 16.30 -41.07
C GLU A 367 -23.91 16.52 -40.93
N GLY A 368 -24.30 17.51 -40.14
CA GLY A 368 -25.71 17.81 -40.01
C GLY A 368 -26.00 18.98 -39.10
N GLN A 369 -27.20 19.51 -39.28
CA GLN A 369 -27.80 20.48 -38.39
C GLN A 369 -28.61 19.73 -37.31
N LEU A 370 -28.20 19.83 -36.06
CA LEU A 370 -28.77 19.15 -34.91
C LEU A 370 -29.27 20.16 -33.90
N PRO A 371 -30.29 19.78 -33.05
CA PRO A 371 -30.58 20.58 -31.88
C PRO A 371 -29.28 20.84 -31.09
N HIS A 372 -29.12 22.07 -30.61
CA HIS A 372 -27.93 22.52 -29.91
C HIS A 372 -27.53 21.56 -28.77
N ILE A 373 -28.50 21.11 -27.97
CA ILE A 373 -28.29 20.18 -26.87
C ILE A 373 -27.81 18.80 -27.36
N THR A 374 -28.37 18.31 -28.46
CA THR A 374 -27.96 17.02 -29.06
C THR A 374 -26.51 17.10 -29.57
N ALA A 375 -26.15 18.19 -30.26
CA ALA A 375 -24.79 18.42 -30.70
C ALA A 375 -23.80 18.44 -29.52
N GLN A 376 -24.16 19.08 -28.41
CA GLN A 376 -23.35 19.11 -27.19
C GLN A 376 -23.13 17.73 -26.59
N ILE A 377 -24.14 16.84 -26.56
CA ILE A 377 -24.00 15.46 -26.09
C ILE A 377 -22.99 14.71 -26.96
N ILE A 378 -23.12 14.80 -28.29
CA ILE A 378 -22.23 14.10 -29.22
C ILE A 378 -20.78 14.59 -29.05
N VAL A 379 -20.59 15.91 -29.06
CA VAL A 379 -19.26 16.51 -28.82
C VAL A 379 -18.69 16.06 -27.48
N LYS A 380 -19.48 16.09 -26.42
CA LYS A 380 -19.05 15.65 -25.09
C LYS A 380 -18.62 14.19 -25.07
N ALA A 381 -19.40 13.29 -25.67
CA ALA A 381 -19.07 11.87 -25.73
C ALA A 381 -17.74 11.64 -26.51
N LEU A 382 -17.55 12.36 -27.63
CA LEU A 382 -16.31 12.29 -28.41
C LEU A 382 -15.12 12.84 -27.65
N LEU A 383 -15.25 13.96 -26.95
CA LEU A 383 -14.19 14.52 -26.09
C LEU A 383 -13.81 13.58 -24.95
N MET A 384 -14.76 12.76 -24.44
CA MET A 384 -14.51 11.70 -23.47
C MET A 384 -13.88 10.45 -24.08
N GLY A 385 -13.43 10.49 -25.32
CA GLY A 385 -12.80 9.37 -26.01
C GLY A 385 -13.76 8.29 -26.50
N ARG A 386 -15.10 8.48 -26.39
CA ARG A 386 -16.07 7.53 -26.88
C ARG A 386 -16.08 7.50 -28.39
N ARG A 387 -15.89 6.36 -29.00
CA ARG A 387 -15.95 6.17 -30.46
C ARG A 387 -17.24 5.49 -30.91
N LYS A 388 -17.90 4.77 -30.01
CA LYS A 388 -19.21 4.18 -30.19
C LYS A 388 -20.07 4.49 -28.97
N PHE A 389 -21.24 5.12 -29.22
CA PHE A 389 -22.16 5.51 -28.17
C PHE A 389 -23.54 5.78 -28.75
N SER A 390 -24.57 5.73 -27.88
CA SER A 390 -25.94 6.07 -28.25
C SER A 390 -26.37 7.34 -27.52
N TYR A 391 -27.04 8.24 -28.23
CA TYR A 391 -27.53 9.50 -27.70
C TYR A 391 -29.05 9.62 -27.87
N PRO A 392 -29.77 10.36 -26.98
CA PRO A 392 -31.20 10.51 -27.09
C PRO A 392 -31.56 11.47 -28.24
N ILE A 393 -32.60 11.09 -28.99
CA ILE A 393 -33.11 11.92 -30.09
C ILE A 393 -33.98 13.08 -29.53
N ASP A 394 -34.70 12.81 -28.43
CA ASP A 394 -35.54 13.81 -27.76
C ASP A 394 -34.69 14.84 -27.02
N VAL A 395 -34.93 16.12 -27.29
CA VAL A 395 -34.17 17.25 -26.73
C VAL A 395 -34.32 17.32 -25.22
N SER A 396 -35.52 17.06 -24.67
CA SER A 396 -35.75 17.12 -23.22
C SER A 396 -35.02 16.01 -22.46
N VAL A 397 -34.92 14.83 -23.06
CA VAL A 397 -34.12 13.72 -22.56
C VAL A 397 -32.65 14.04 -22.64
N ALA A 398 -32.22 14.67 -23.72
CA ALA A 398 -30.84 15.13 -23.89
C ALA A 398 -30.44 16.18 -22.84
N GLU A 399 -31.31 17.14 -22.55
CA GLU A 399 -31.09 18.13 -21.48
C GLU A 399 -30.96 17.46 -20.12
N SER A 400 -31.85 16.48 -19.83
CA SER A 400 -31.80 15.73 -18.59
C SER A 400 -30.50 14.93 -18.43
N ALA A 401 -30.01 14.32 -19.51
CA ALA A 401 -28.75 13.61 -19.52
C ALA A 401 -27.56 14.52 -19.25
N LEU A 402 -27.47 15.69 -19.87
CA LEU A 402 -26.43 16.69 -19.61
C LEU A 402 -26.49 17.20 -18.17
N LYS A 403 -27.68 17.46 -17.66
CA LYS A 403 -27.86 17.88 -16.28
C LYS A 403 -27.40 16.79 -15.29
N GLY A 404 -27.80 15.54 -15.49
CA GLY A 404 -27.37 14.40 -14.67
C GLY A 404 -25.86 14.23 -14.67
N PHE A 405 -25.22 14.38 -15.85
CA PHE A 405 -23.77 14.36 -15.93
C PHE A 405 -23.13 15.53 -15.17
N ALA A 406 -23.65 16.74 -15.32
CA ALA A 406 -23.15 17.94 -14.63
C ALA A 406 -23.26 17.85 -13.11
N GLU A 407 -24.22 17.11 -12.57
CA GLU A 407 -24.37 16.83 -11.14
C GLU A 407 -23.46 15.69 -10.64
N TRP A 408 -23.16 14.75 -11.50
CA TRP A 408 -22.31 13.59 -11.15
C TRP A 408 -20.80 13.89 -11.28
N PHE A 409 -20.39 14.60 -12.30
CA PHE A 409 -18.98 14.84 -12.60
C PHE A 409 -18.19 15.51 -11.47
N PRO A 410 -18.71 16.53 -10.76
CA PRO A 410 -18.02 17.12 -9.61
C PRO A 410 -17.75 16.12 -8.48
N LYS A 411 -18.60 15.10 -8.33
CA LYS A 411 -18.36 14.04 -7.32
C LYS A 411 -17.16 13.18 -7.67
N ILE A 412 -16.92 12.94 -8.96
CA ILE A 412 -15.70 12.25 -9.44
C ILE A 412 -14.48 13.12 -9.25
N LEU A 413 -14.55 14.39 -9.64
CA LEU A 413 -13.44 15.35 -9.41
C LEU A 413 -13.06 15.45 -7.94
N ASN A 414 -14.05 15.47 -7.05
CA ASN A 414 -13.81 15.51 -5.61
C ASN A 414 -13.12 14.23 -5.11
N LYS A 415 -13.50 13.05 -5.61
CA LYS A 415 -12.81 11.80 -5.28
C LYS A 415 -11.37 11.75 -5.79
N ILE A 416 -11.11 12.27 -6.98
CA ILE A 416 -9.76 12.42 -7.52
C ILE A 416 -8.96 13.38 -6.63
N ALA A 417 -9.53 14.53 -6.28
CA ALA A 417 -8.89 15.50 -5.41
C ALA A 417 -8.50 14.89 -4.05
N VAL A 418 -9.41 14.14 -3.43
CA VAL A 418 -9.12 13.40 -2.19
C VAL A 418 -8.02 12.36 -2.39
N GLY A 419 -8.06 11.60 -3.50
CA GLY A 419 -7.00 10.65 -3.86
C GLY A 419 -5.63 11.31 -4.05
N CYS A 420 -5.61 12.57 -4.53
CA CYS A 420 -4.39 13.38 -4.62
C CYS A 420 -4.00 14.04 -3.28
N GLY A 421 -4.76 13.86 -2.20
CA GLY A 421 -4.54 14.54 -0.92
C GLY A 421 -4.95 16.01 -0.90
N MET A 422 -5.86 16.43 -1.79
CA MET A 422 -6.32 17.81 -1.94
C MET A 422 -7.72 18.00 -1.36
N SER A 423 -8.03 19.21 -0.89
CA SER A 423 -9.39 19.60 -0.48
C SER A 423 -10.27 20.03 -1.65
N SER A 424 -9.68 20.37 -2.79
CA SER A 424 -10.35 20.80 -4.02
C SER A 424 -9.43 20.54 -5.23
N VAL A 425 -9.97 20.72 -6.45
CA VAL A 425 -9.12 20.67 -7.65
C VAL A 425 -8.06 21.76 -7.57
N GLY A 426 -6.80 21.34 -7.44
CA GLY A 426 -5.66 22.23 -7.22
C GLY A 426 -5.09 22.85 -8.49
N THR A 427 -4.00 23.59 -8.32
CA THR A 427 -3.18 24.18 -9.40
C THR A 427 -1.82 23.47 -9.50
N GLY A 428 -1.07 23.70 -10.55
CA GLY A 428 0.29 23.17 -10.67
C GLY A 428 0.37 21.64 -10.85
N TYR A 429 1.07 20.95 -9.94
CA TYR A 429 1.28 19.50 -10.01
C TYR A 429 -0.03 18.73 -9.84
N GLU A 430 -0.85 19.09 -8.88
CA GLU A 430 -2.13 18.44 -8.62
C GLU A 430 -3.06 18.55 -9.81
N LYS A 431 -3.09 19.71 -10.48
CA LYS A 431 -3.86 19.88 -11.70
C LYS A 431 -3.39 18.90 -12.79
N ARG A 432 -2.08 18.77 -13.00
CA ARG A 432 -1.53 17.82 -14.00
C ARG A 432 -1.87 16.37 -13.67
N VAL A 433 -1.83 15.98 -12.39
CA VAL A 433 -2.25 14.62 -11.95
C VAL A 433 -3.75 14.43 -12.20
N ASN A 434 -4.57 15.42 -11.86
CA ASN A 434 -6.00 15.38 -12.07
C ASN A 434 -6.33 15.24 -13.57
N ASP A 435 -5.69 16.03 -14.43
CA ASP A 435 -5.87 15.97 -15.87
C ASP A 435 -5.47 14.59 -16.42
N ALA A 436 -4.34 14.03 -15.97
CA ALA A 436 -3.89 12.69 -16.35
C ALA A 436 -4.84 11.57 -15.85
N VAL A 437 -5.43 11.72 -14.66
CA VAL A 437 -6.46 10.77 -14.17
C VAL A 437 -7.70 10.83 -15.04
N LEU A 438 -8.16 12.04 -15.36
CA LEU A 438 -9.35 12.22 -16.22
C LEU A 438 -9.12 11.65 -17.62
N GLU A 439 -7.92 11.81 -18.19
CA GLU A 439 -7.51 11.22 -19.46
C GLU A 439 -7.57 9.68 -19.39
N GLN A 440 -6.99 9.06 -18.35
CA GLN A 440 -7.01 7.60 -18.17
C GLN A 440 -8.39 7.02 -17.93
N LEU A 441 -9.30 7.82 -17.40
CA LEU A 441 -10.72 7.45 -17.18
C LEU A 441 -11.60 7.81 -18.39
N HIS A 442 -11.03 8.35 -19.48
CA HIS A 442 -11.76 8.88 -20.64
C HIS A 442 -12.80 9.94 -20.25
N LEU A 443 -12.50 10.73 -19.22
CA LEU A 443 -13.32 11.83 -18.72
C LEU A 443 -12.70 13.19 -19.02
N ASP A 444 -11.60 13.21 -19.74
CA ASP A 444 -10.94 14.45 -20.12
C ASP A 444 -11.86 15.31 -21.00
N THR A 445 -12.12 16.49 -20.53
CA THR A 445 -13.00 17.44 -21.19
C THR A 445 -12.43 18.82 -21.06
N HIS A 446 -11.76 19.26 -22.11
CA HIS A 446 -11.18 20.60 -22.16
C HIS A 446 -12.24 21.72 -22.21
N ALA A 447 -13.50 21.35 -22.44
CA ALA A 447 -14.61 22.31 -22.46
C ALA A 447 -15.88 21.78 -21.77
N SER A 448 -16.63 22.68 -21.16
CA SER A 448 -17.98 22.38 -20.72
C SER A 448 -18.85 21.97 -21.92
N PRO A 449 -19.70 20.94 -21.81
CA PRO A 449 -20.61 20.56 -22.90
C PRO A 449 -21.52 21.69 -23.38
N ARG A 450 -21.75 22.70 -22.54
CA ARG A 450 -22.58 23.87 -22.88
C ARG A 450 -21.81 24.97 -23.61
N GLU A 451 -20.49 24.94 -23.58
CA GLU A 451 -19.63 26.02 -24.02
C GLU A 451 -18.74 25.65 -25.20
N PHE A 452 -18.79 24.36 -25.66
CA PHE A 452 -17.95 23.97 -26.76
C PHE A 452 -18.53 24.45 -28.10
N TYR A 453 -17.85 25.39 -28.69
CA TYR A 453 -17.98 25.77 -30.10
C TYR A 453 -16.61 25.97 -30.67
N GLY A 454 -16.37 25.45 -31.87
CA GLY A 454 -15.07 25.57 -32.54
C GLY A 454 -14.63 24.25 -33.14
N GLN A 455 -13.33 24.12 -33.30
CA GLN A 455 -12.68 22.99 -33.92
C GLN A 455 -11.75 22.30 -32.92
N VAL A 456 -11.83 20.97 -32.82
CA VAL A 456 -10.95 20.15 -31.99
C VAL A 456 -10.51 18.93 -32.76
N SER A 457 -9.22 18.61 -32.70
CA SER A 457 -8.65 17.38 -33.24
C SER A 457 -8.44 16.37 -32.11
N LEU A 458 -8.98 15.16 -32.27
CA LEU A 458 -8.85 14.06 -31.31
C LEU A 458 -7.89 13.02 -31.90
N HIS A 459 -6.78 12.80 -31.18
CA HIS A 459 -5.67 11.93 -31.62
C HIS A 459 -5.79 10.51 -31.10
#